data_d2e2668c0e41299e0ba0d0980a4d9068
#
_entry.id   d2e2668c0e41299e0ba0d0980a4d9068
#
_cell.length_a   1.000
_cell.length_b   1.000
_cell.length_c   1.000
_cell.angle_alpha   90.00
_cell.angle_beta   90.00
_cell.angle_gamma   90.00
#
_symmetry.space_group_name_H-M   'P 1'
#
loop_
_entity.id
_entity.type
_entity.pdbx_description
1 polymer ?
#
loop_
_entity_poly.entity_id
_entity_poly.type
_entity_poly.pdbx_seq_one_letter_code
_entity_poly.pdbx_strand_id
1 'polypeptide(L)'
;MGEAIIVENLVKKFKDVTAVNGISFTVKEGEIYGLLGPNGAGKTTTIHILTTLLKPTSGKVQVAGFDAVRQAAEVRKRIGIVFQDPSLDNQLTAWDNMYIHGMLYGLSGSELKKKIDDLLEFVELKQYANKLVRYFSGGMRRRLEIARSLLHEPDILFLDEPTIGLDPQTRVKIWDYIMAIKKEKGMTIVLTTHYMDEAEQLCDRIAIMDHGKIIAEGTADQLKSLVGNEVIYLKLDGVPPKCLQADFIENCRVVADSTLELSVRNASAALPKVFELAEANGLKIREVTYRRPTLNEVFIHLTGRELRDSLEEGFRPAHRRW
;
A
#
# COMPACT_ATOMS: atom_id res chain seq x y z
N MET A 1 -19.93 -4.09 10.21
CA MET A 1 -18.69 -3.33 10.21
C MET A 1 -19.04 -1.94 9.76
N GLY A 2 -18.66 -0.91 10.53
CA GLY A 2 -18.89 0.49 10.21
C GLY A 2 -17.90 1.00 9.16
N GLU A 3 -18.14 2.21 8.70
CA GLU A 3 -17.20 2.94 7.84
C GLU A 3 -16.31 3.82 8.73
N ALA A 4 -15.02 3.52 8.75
CA ALA A 4 -14.02 4.29 9.50
C ALA A 4 -13.70 5.62 8.82
N ILE A 5 -13.75 5.65 7.47
CA ILE A 5 -13.51 6.85 6.66
C ILE A 5 -14.53 6.93 5.54
N ILE A 6 -15.08 8.13 5.33
CA ILE A 6 -15.97 8.45 4.21
C ILE A 6 -15.45 9.71 3.51
N VAL A 7 -15.22 9.60 2.21
CA VAL A 7 -14.78 10.70 1.35
C VAL A 7 -15.78 10.87 0.21
N GLU A 8 -16.34 12.07 0.06
CA GLU A 8 -17.32 12.39 -0.99
C GLU A 8 -16.86 13.59 -1.81
N ASN A 9 -16.63 13.37 -3.11
CA ASN A 9 -16.29 14.41 -4.10
C ASN A 9 -15.16 15.35 -3.64
N LEU A 10 -14.11 14.76 -3.05
CA LEU A 10 -12.99 15.52 -2.50
C LEU A 10 -12.19 16.22 -3.58
N VAL A 11 -12.03 17.53 -3.44
CA VAL A 11 -11.19 18.37 -4.32
C VAL A 11 -10.18 19.13 -3.50
N LYS A 12 -8.94 19.15 -3.99
CA LYS A 12 -7.89 20.06 -3.48
C LYS A 12 -7.16 20.74 -4.62
N LYS A 13 -7.24 22.07 -4.62
CA LYS A 13 -6.53 22.94 -5.55
C LYS A 13 -5.48 23.76 -4.83
N PHE A 14 -4.30 23.88 -5.44
CA PHE A 14 -3.21 24.75 -5.03
C PHE A 14 -2.92 25.68 -6.22
N LYS A 15 -3.29 26.97 -6.10
CA LYS A 15 -3.17 27.92 -7.22
C LYS A 15 -3.65 27.30 -8.54
N ASP A 16 -2.71 26.95 -9.42
CA ASP A 16 -2.99 26.44 -10.77
C ASP A 16 -3.03 24.90 -10.86
N VAL A 17 -2.74 24.17 -9.76
CA VAL A 17 -2.68 22.72 -9.74
C VAL A 17 -3.85 22.13 -8.98
N THR A 18 -4.60 21.24 -9.60
CA THR A 18 -5.61 20.42 -8.94
C THR A 18 -4.97 19.10 -8.50
N ALA A 19 -4.53 19.05 -7.24
CA ALA A 19 -3.83 17.88 -6.69
C ALA A 19 -4.77 16.70 -6.39
N VAL A 20 -6.03 16.98 -6.02
CA VAL A 20 -7.09 15.99 -5.84
C VAL A 20 -8.32 16.48 -6.57
N ASN A 21 -8.93 15.64 -7.41
CA ASN A 21 -9.92 16.04 -8.39
C ASN A 21 -11.19 15.18 -8.31
N GLY A 22 -12.01 15.42 -7.30
CA GLY A 22 -13.34 14.83 -7.18
C GLY A 22 -13.33 13.34 -6.81
N ILE A 23 -12.40 12.91 -5.93
CA ILE A 23 -12.35 11.50 -5.49
C ILE A 23 -13.42 11.21 -4.44
N SER A 24 -13.98 10.01 -4.49
CA SER A 24 -14.91 9.47 -3.50
C SER A 24 -14.53 8.02 -3.20
N PHE A 25 -14.44 7.67 -1.94
CA PHE A 25 -14.16 6.31 -1.47
C PHE A 25 -14.55 6.15 0.00
N THR A 26 -14.65 4.90 0.44
CA THR A 26 -14.88 4.56 1.86
C THR A 26 -13.84 3.55 2.34
N VAL A 27 -13.51 3.60 3.64
CA VAL A 27 -12.65 2.63 4.30
C VAL A 27 -13.43 1.99 5.43
N LYS A 28 -13.47 0.66 5.47
CA LYS A 28 -14.17 -0.10 6.52
C LYS A 28 -13.32 -0.20 7.78
N GLU A 29 -13.99 -0.37 8.92
CA GLU A 29 -13.29 -0.66 10.18
C GLU A 29 -12.48 -1.96 10.08
N GLY A 30 -11.23 -1.93 10.54
CA GLY A 30 -10.30 -3.06 10.50
C GLY A 30 -9.71 -3.39 9.12
N GLU A 31 -9.97 -2.55 8.10
CA GLU A 31 -9.43 -2.70 6.74
C GLU A 31 -8.05 -2.06 6.62
N ILE A 32 -7.15 -2.67 5.85
CA ILE A 32 -5.98 -1.97 5.29
C ILE A 32 -6.34 -1.48 3.90
N TYR A 33 -6.43 -0.18 3.75
CA TYR A 33 -6.77 0.50 2.49
C TYR A 33 -5.54 1.19 1.90
N GLY A 34 -5.18 0.83 0.67
CA GLY A 34 -4.01 1.35 -0.03
C GLY A 34 -4.37 2.42 -1.06
N LEU A 35 -3.69 3.56 -1.02
CA LEU A 35 -3.67 4.53 -2.11
C LEU A 35 -2.38 4.31 -2.92
N LEU A 36 -2.50 3.65 -4.07
CA LEU A 36 -1.39 3.29 -4.97
C LEU A 36 -1.33 4.28 -6.13
N GLY A 37 -0.14 4.72 -6.50
CA GLY A 37 0.05 5.58 -7.68
C GLY A 37 1.40 6.26 -7.74
N PRO A 38 1.74 6.93 -8.85
CA PRO A 38 3.02 7.62 -9.02
C PRO A 38 3.16 8.84 -8.11
N ASN A 39 4.36 9.39 -8.07
CA ASN A 39 4.60 10.67 -7.43
C ASN A 39 3.76 11.76 -8.11
N GLY A 40 3.14 12.63 -7.32
CA GLY A 40 2.21 13.66 -7.84
C GLY A 40 0.78 13.18 -8.14
N ALA A 41 0.44 11.90 -7.93
CA ALA A 41 -0.92 11.38 -8.13
C ALA A 41 -1.97 11.94 -7.14
N GLY A 42 -1.55 12.61 -6.05
CA GLY A 42 -2.44 13.19 -5.05
C GLY A 42 -2.55 12.38 -3.75
N LYS A 43 -1.80 11.28 -3.60
CA LYS A 43 -1.84 10.38 -2.43
C LYS A 43 -1.56 11.11 -1.11
N THR A 44 -0.37 11.70 -0.96
CA THR A 44 0.03 12.47 0.24
C THR A 44 -0.91 13.64 0.51
N THR A 45 -1.38 14.34 -0.54
CA THR A 45 -2.37 15.41 -0.37
C THR A 45 -3.68 14.88 0.21
N THR A 46 -4.12 13.71 -0.22
CA THR A 46 -5.31 13.04 0.32
C THR A 46 -5.10 12.67 1.79
N ILE A 47 -3.98 12.02 2.14
CA ILE A 47 -3.63 11.72 3.55
C ILE A 47 -3.62 12.99 4.39
N HIS A 48 -3.00 14.08 3.93
CA HIS A 48 -2.95 15.34 4.69
C HIS A 48 -4.34 15.94 4.94
N ILE A 49 -5.31 15.72 4.04
CA ILE A 49 -6.70 16.17 4.29
C ILE A 49 -7.39 15.25 5.29
N LEU A 50 -7.26 13.92 5.16
CA LEU A 50 -7.83 12.95 6.09
C LEU A 50 -7.30 13.14 7.51
N THR A 51 -6.03 13.49 7.65
CA THR A 51 -5.36 13.74 8.94
C THR A 51 -5.50 15.18 9.43
N THR A 52 -6.35 16.00 8.79
CA THR A 52 -6.65 17.39 9.16
C THR A 52 -5.50 18.39 9.03
N LEU A 53 -4.39 18.00 8.38
CA LEU A 53 -3.25 18.90 8.12
C LEU A 53 -3.55 19.91 7.01
N LEU A 54 -4.38 19.53 6.05
CA LEU A 54 -4.83 20.37 4.95
C LEU A 54 -6.35 20.44 4.94
N LYS A 55 -6.90 21.63 4.67
CA LYS A 55 -8.33 21.77 4.39
C LYS A 55 -8.59 21.44 2.91
N PRO A 56 -9.68 20.71 2.60
CA PRO A 56 -10.11 20.52 1.22
C PRO A 56 -10.55 21.86 0.59
N THR A 57 -10.53 21.92 -0.74
CA THR A 57 -11.14 23.03 -1.49
C THR A 57 -12.66 22.85 -1.55
N SER A 58 -13.11 21.61 -1.76
CA SER A 58 -14.52 21.20 -1.69
C SER A 58 -14.63 19.70 -1.43
N GLY A 59 -15.85 19.21 -1.23
CA GLY A 59 -16.14 17.83 -0.86
C GLY A 59 -16.34 17.67 0.64
N LYS A 60 -16.67 16.43 1.05
CA LYS A 60 -16.87 16.08 2.46
C LYS A 60 -15.91 14.97 2.87
N VAL A 61 -15.41 15.05 4.08
CA VAL A 61 -14.50 14.06 4.65
C VAL A 61 -14.90 13.79 6.08
N GLN A 62 -15.19 12.52 6.38
CA GLN A 62 -15.40 12.03 7.73
C GLN A 62 -14.34 10.99 8.07
N VAL A 63 -13.77 11.08 9.26
CA VAL A 63 -12.75 10.16 9.80
C VAL A 63 -13.13 9.81 11.22
N ALA A 64 -13.21 8.52 11.54
CA ALA A 64 -13.67 8.01 12.83
C ALA A 64 -15.01 8.60 13.28
N GLY A 65 -15.94 8.84 12.34
CA GLY A 65 -17.26 9.40 12.58
C GLY A 65 -17.32 10.93 12.71
N PHE A 66 -16.16 11.63 12.61
CA PHE A 66 -16.06 13.10 12.76
C PHE A 66 -15.77 13.81 11.44
N ASP A 67 -16.36 14.99 11.23
CA ASP A 67 -16.04 15.86 10.10
C ASP A 67 -14.59 16.39 10.22
N ALA A 68 -13.76 16.06 9.24
CA ALA A 68 -12.33 16.40 9.28
C ALA A 68 -12.04 17.91 9.24
N VAL A 69 -12.99 18.74 8.82
CA VAL A 69 -12.85 20.21 8.77
C VAL A 69 -13.39 20.87 10.04
N ARG A 70 -14.59 20.45 10.45
CA ARG A 70 -15.33 21.11 11.57
C ARG A 70 -14.90 20.54 12.92
N GLN A 71 -14.53 19.25 12.97
CA GLN A 71 -14.22 18.52 14.20
C GLN A 71 -12.77 17.99 14.18
N ALA A 72 -11.86 18.74 13.57
CA ALA A 72 -10.47 18.35 13.39
C ALA A 72 -9.75 17.92 14.68
N ALA A 73 -10.09 18.51 15.82
CA ALA A 73 -9.52 18.15 17.11
C ALA A 73 -9.93 16.73 17.54
N GLU A 74 -11.20 16.35 17.29
CA GLU A 74 -11.71 15.01 17.61
C GLU A 74 -11.09 13.95 16.68
N VAL A 75 -10.95 14.28 15.39
CA VAL A 75 -10.22 13.41 14.45
C VAL A 75 -8.80 13.13 14.95
N ARG A 76 -8.03 14.18 15.29
CA ARG A 76 -6.63 14.02 15.74
C ARG A 76 -6.44 13.16 16.99
N LYS A 77 -7.44 13.07 17.86
CA LYS A 77 -7.41 12.18 19.02
C LYS A 77 -7.56 10.71 18.66
N ARG A 78 -8.16 10.42 17.51
CA ARG A 78 -8.53 9.08 17.04
C ARG A 78 -7.57 8.52 15.99
N ILE A 79 -6.59 9.30 15.53
CA ILE A 79 -5.70 8.90 14.46
C ILE A 79 -4.24 8.88 14.92
N GLY A 80 -3.51 7.87 14.46
CA GLY A 80 -2.05 7.87 14.42
C GLY A 80 -1.57 8.20 13.01
N ILE A 81 -0.43 8.87 12.90
CA ILE A 81 0.16 9.19 11.61
C ILE A 81 1.66 8.96 11.61
N VAL A 82 2.15 8.33 10.54
CA VAL A 82 3.58 8.21 10.20
C VAL A 82 3.75 8.91 8.85
N PHE A 83 4.49 10.01 8.86
CA PHE A 83 4.75 10.82 7.66
C PHE A 83 5.82 10.18 6.77
N GLN A 84 5.88 10.63 5.51
CA GLN A 84 6.95 10.25 4.60
C GLN A 84 8.32 10.70 5.16
N ASP A 85 8.43 11.97 5.56
CA ASP A 85 9.62 12.51 6.22
C ASP A 85 9.61 12.20 7.73
N PRO A 86 10.76 11.75 8.29
CA PRO A 86 10.86 11.46 9.71
C PRO A 86 10.53 12.67 10.59
N SER A 87 9.66 12.46 11.57
CA SER A 87 9.20 13.49 12.52
C SER A 87 9.74 13.30 13.95
N LEU A 88 10.84 12.54 14.08
CA LEU A 88 11.54 12.30 15.34
C LEU A 88 12.55 13.40 15.62
N ASP A 89 12.71 13.77 16.90
CA ASP A 89 13.81 14.62 17.33
C ASP A 89 15.09 13.81 17.43
N ASN A 90 16.06 14.15 16.59
CA ASN A 90 17.36 13.47 16.52
C ASN A 90 18.27 13.70 17.74
N GLN A 91 18.00 14.73 18.56
CA GLN A 91 18.77 15.06 19.75
C GLN A 91 18.21 14.38 21.01
N LEU A 92 17.06 13.75 20.91
CA LEU A 92 16.41 12.99 21.96
C LEU A 92 16.68 11.49 21.83
N THR A 93 16.54 10.76 22.94
CA THR A 93 16.54 9.30 22.92
C THR A 93 15.24 8.76 22.31
N ALA A 94 15.20 7.46 21.99
CA ALA A 94 13.97 6.82 21.56
C ALA A 94 12.89 6.94 22.65
N TRP A 95 13.26 6.71 23.90
CA TRP A 95 12.36 6.82 25.04
C TRP A 95 11.81 8.25 25.22
N ASP A 96 12.66 9.28 25.13
CA ASP A 96 12.24 10.69 25.27
C ASP A 96 11.28 11.11 24.16
N ASN A 97 11.54 10.69 22.90
CA ASN A 97 10.62 10.93 21.78
C ASN A 97 9.22 10.35 22.05
N MET A 98 9.18 9.11 22.59
CA MET A 98 7.92 8.46 22.97
C MET A 98 7.25 9.18 24.15
N TYR A 99 8.02 9.52 25.17
CA TYR A 99 7.51 10.14 26.39
C TYR A 99 6.89 11.51 26.14
N ILE A 100 7.59 12.39 25.41
CA ILE A 100 7.08 13.72 25.05
C ILE A 100 5.80 13.60 24.21
N HIS A 101 5.79 12.67 23.26
CA HIS A 101 4.60 12.44 22.43
C HIS A 101 3.40 11.97 23.27
N GLY A 102 3.61 11.02 24.18
CA GLY A 102 2.56 10.56 25.09
C GLY A 102 2.00 11.70 25.96
N MET A 103 2.87 12.56 26.48
CA MET A 103 2.46 13.74 27.26
C MET A 103 1.59 14.71 26.43
N LEU A 104 1.87 14.92 25.14
CA LEU A 104 1.05 15.75 24.25
C LEU A 104 -0.38 15.23 24.10
N TYR A 105 -0.58 13.90 24.24
CA TYR A 105 -1.89 13.25 24.25
C TYR A 105 -2.49 13.11 25.66
N GLY A 106 -1.87 13.73 26.69
CA GLY A 106 -2.37 13.70 28.06
C GLY A 106 -2.04 12.44 28.85
N LEU A 107 -1.22 11.55 28.30
CA LEU A 107 -0.74 10.36 29.00
C LEU A 107 0.36 10.75 30.01
N SER A 108 0.38 10.11 31.17
CA SER A 108 1.38 10.44 32.21
C SER A 108 1.63 9.26 33.17
N GLY A 109 2.60 9.44 34.06
CA GLY A 109 2.84 8.51 35.17
C GLY A 109 3.36 7.13 34.76
N SER A 110 3.02 6.14 35.56
CA SER A 110 3.44 4.74 35.35
C SER A 110 2.80 4.09 34.14
N GLU A 111 1.57 4.49 33.78
CA GLU A 111 0.87 3.98 32.61
C GLU A 111 1.60 4.34 31.31
N LEU A 112 1.99 5.62 31.14
CA LEU A 112 2.76 6.05 29.97
C LEU A 112 4.08 5.29 29.87
N LYS A 113 4.81 5.14 31.00
CA LYS A 113 6.09 4.42 31.01
C LYS A 113 5.91 2.98 30.56
N LYS A 114 4.90 2.29 31.07
CA LYS A 114 4.58 0.91 30.66
C LYS A 114 4.25 0.82 29.17
N LYS A 115 3.38 1.70 28.66
CA LYS A 115 3.04 1.73 27.23
C LYS A 115 4.27 1.95 26.33
N ILE A 116 5.19 2.82 26.76
CA ILE A 116 6.46 3.04 26.03
C ILE A 116 7.29 1.77 26.00
N ASP A 117 7.48 1.12 27.14
CA ASP A 117 8.28 -0.10 27.24
C ASP A 117 7.68 -1.23 26.40
N ASP A 118 6.36 -1.43 26.45
CA ASP A 118 5.64 -2.44 25.67
C ASP A 118 5.76 -2.16 24.16
N LEU A 119 5.61 -0.91 23.73
CA LEU A 119 5.71 -0.54 22.31
C LEU A 119 7.14 -0.60 21.78
N LEU A 120 8.14 -0.21 22.58
CA LEU A 120 9.56 -0.36 22.22
C LEU A 120 9.96 -1.83 22.11
N GLU A 121 9.38 -2.70 22.95
CA GLU A 121 9.57 -4.15 22.85
C GLU A 121 8.91 -4.70 21.58
N PHE A 122 7.66 -4.31 21.31
CA PHE A 122 6.93 -4.71 20.11
C PHE A 122 7.70 -4.42 18.81
N VAL A 123 8.35 -3.23 18.72
CA VAL A 123 9.14 -2.85 17.53
C VAL A 123 10.62 -3.24 17.63
N GLU A 124 11.02 -4.08 18.59
CA GLU A 124 12.39 -4.56 18.81
C GLU A 124 13.41 -3.42 19.05
N LEU A 125 13.01 -2.34 19.71
CA LEU A 125 13.87 -1.20 20.02
C LEU A 125 14.14 -1.00 21.52
N LYS A 126 13.65 -1.88 22.40
CA LYS A 126 13.79 -1.75 23.85
C LYS A 126 15.24 -1.59 24.30
N GLN A 127 16.16 -2.38 23.75
CA GLN A 127 17.60 -2.28 24.05
C GLN A 127 18.23 -0.96 23.60
N TYR A 128 17.57 -0.21 22.74
CA TYR A 128 18.00 1.09 22.22
C TYR A 128 17.21 2.26 22.82
N ALA A 129 16.37 2.02 23.83
CA ALA A 129 15.50 3.04 24.44
C ALA A 129 16.24 4.33 24.81
N ASN A 130 17.43 4.21 25.41
CA ASN A 130 18.26 5.33 25.87
C ASN A 130 19.26 5.83 24.81
N LYS A 131 19.24 5.31 23.58
CA LYS A 131 20.12 5.74 22.49
C LYS A 131 19.51 6.91 21.74
N LEU A 132 20.32 7.94 21.44
CA LEU A 132 19.89 9.10 20.65
C LEU A 132 19.48 8.68 19.25
N VAL A 133 18.35 9.22 18.78
CA VAL A 133 17.74 8.89 17.47
C VAL A 133 18.66 9.23 16.29
N ARG A 134 19.54 10.22 16.41
CA ARG A 134 20.55 10.53 15.38
C ARG A 134 21.44 9.35 14.99
N TYR A 135 21.61 8.37 15.87
CA TYR A 135 22.40 7.16 15.61
C TYR A 135 21.58 5.96 15.13
N PHE A 136 20.29 6.17 14.84
CA PHE A 136 19.40 5.13 14.33
C PHE A 136 19.54 4.98 12.80
N SER A 137 19.47 3.74 12.32
CA SER A 137 19.25 3.48 10.89
C SER A 137 17.89 3.98 10.44
N GLY A 138 17.65 4.09 9.12
CA GLY A 138 16.35 4.45 8.56
C GLY A 138 15.24 3.53 9.06
N GLY A 139 15.46 2.22 9.03
CA GLY A 139 14.52 1.23 9.54
C GLY A 139 14.24 1.34 11.05
N MET A 140 15.26 1.64 11.87
CA MET A 140 15.05 1.90 13.31
C MET A 140 14.20 3.15 13.53
N ARG A 141 14.44 4.22 12.78
CA ARG A 141 13.62 5.44 12.87
C ARG A 141 12.17 5.14 12.48
N ARG A 142 11.94 4.44 11.37
CA ARG A 142 10.59 4.10 10.92
C ARG A 142 9.84 3.23 11.93
N ARG A 143 10.50 2.24 12.54
CA ARG A 143 9.92 1.43 13.61
C ARG A 143 9.54 2.27 14.83
N LEU A 144 10.40 3.21 15.24
CA LEU A 144 10.11 4.13 16.35
C LEU A 144 8.93 5.06 16.04
N GLU A 145 8.80 5.57 14.80
CA GLU A 145 7.66 6.39 14.39
C GLU A 145 6.34 5.62 14.45
N ILE A 146 6.35 4.36 13.99
CA ILE A 146 5.18 3.47 14.10
C ILE A 146 4.83 3.27 15.58
N ALA A 147 5.77 2.89 16.43
CA ALA A 147 5.53 2.72 17.86
C ALA A 147 4.97 4.00 18.50
N ARG A 148 5.57 5.16 18.19
CA ARG A 148 5.14 6.45 18.71
C ARG A 148 3.70 6.79 18.30
N SER A 149 3.32 6.50 17.06
CA SER A 149 1.97 6.76 16.56
C SER A 149 0.87 5.91 17.21
N LEU A 150 1.24 4.84 17.90
CA LEU A 150 0.33 3.91 18.60
C LEU A 150 0.15 4.22 20.09
N LEU A 151 0.93 5.15 20.67
CA LEU A 151 0.94 5.41 22.12
C LEU A 151 -0.42 5.80 22.70
N HIS A 152 -1.19 6.60 21.98
CA HIS A 152 -2.50 7.08 22.40
C HIS A 152 -3.66 6.18 21.94
N GLU A 153 -3.33 4.96 21.45
CA GLU A 153 -4.30 3.93 21.03
C GLU A 153 -5.31 4.46 19.99
N PRO A 154 -4.83 4.92 18.82
CA PRO A 154 -5.70 5.45 17.78
C PRO A 154 -6.64 4.38 17.20
N ASP A 155 -7.79 4.81 16.68
CA ASP A 155 -8.73 3.94 15.94
C ASP A 155 -8.24 3.69 14.51
N ILE A 156 -7.53 4.65 13.92
CA ILE A 156 -7.05 4.62 12.53
C ILE A 156 -5.58 5.03 12.48
N LEU A 157 -4.77 4.24 11.76
CA LEU A 157 -3.36 4.53 11.51
C LEU A 157 -3.15 4.93 10.05
N PHE A 158 -2.58 6.12 9.83
CA PHE A 158 -2.17 6.59 8.51
C PHE A 158 -0.67 6.42 8.33
N LEU A 159 -0.26 5.82 7.20
CA LEU A 159 1.13 5.55 6.83
C LEU A 159 1.42 6.16 5.46
N ASP A 160 2.15 7.28 5.42
CA ASP A 160 2.52 7.90 4.15
C ASP A 160 3.87 7.36 3.68
N GLU A 161 3.85 6.51 2.65
CA GLU A 161 4.99 5.82 2.06
C GLU A 161 5.90 5.14 3.11
N PRO A 162 5.37 4.17 3.90
CA PRO A 162 6.03 3.67 5.11
C PRO A 162 7.39 3.01 4.88
N THR A 163 7.71 2.56 3.68
CA THR A 163 8.94 1.82 3.38
C THR A 163 9.86 2.51 2.39
N ILE A 164 9.55 3.77 2.03
CA ILE A 164 10.38 4.53 1.09
C ILE A 164 11.82 4.65 1.59
N GLY A 165 12.79 4.41 0.70
CA GLY A 165 14.22 4.53 1.00
C GLY A 165 14.78 3.45 1.94
N LEU A 166 14.02 2.40 2.25
CA LEU A 166 14.48 1.27 3.04
C LEU A 166 14.95 0.12 2.13
N ASP A 167 15.94 -0.62 2.61
CA ASP A 167 16.40 -1.85 1.96
C ASP A 167 15.31 -2.94 1.99
N PRO A 168 15.36 -3.95 1.07
CA PRO A 168 14.30 -4.96 0.95
C PRO A 168 14.03 -5.76 2.23
N GLN A 169 15.07 -6.07 3.01
CA GLN A 169 14.91 -6.83 4.26
C GLN A 169 14.20 -5.99 5.34
N THR A 170 14.56 -4.73 5.44
CA THR A 170 13.91 -3.79 6.36
C THR A 170 12.46 -3.53 5.96
N ARG A 171 12.14 -3.45 4.64
CA ARG A 171 10.76 -3.31 4.15
C ARG A 171 9.87 -4.46 4.62
N VAL A 172 10.32 -5.71 4.45
CA VAL A 172 9.57 -6.88 4.91
C VAL A 172 9.28 -6.81 6.40
N LYS A 173 10.25 -6.42 7.22
CA LYS A 173 10.04 -6.24 8.67
C LYS A 173 8.99 -5.17 8.99
N ILE A 174 8.96 -4.05 8.26
CA ILE A 174 7.92 -3.04 8.45
C ILE A 174 6.54 -3.61 8.07
N TRP A 175 6.44 -4.39 7.01
CA TRP A 175 5.20 -5.08 6.63
C TRP A 175 4.71 -6.03 7.74
N ASP A 176 5.61 -6.81 8.34
CA ASP A 176 5.28 -7.69 9.45
C ASP A 176 4.69 -6.92 10.64
N TYR A 177 5.27 -5.74 11.00
CA TYR A 177 4.71 -4.88 12.05
C TYR A 177 3.32 -4.34 11.68
N ILE A 178 3.11 -3.88 10.44
CA ILE A 178 1.81 -3.39 9.97
C ILE A 178 0.76 -4.51 10.06
N MET A 179 1.09 -5.71 9.61
CA MET A 179 0.20 -6.87 9.69
C MET A 179 -0.07 -7.30 11.12
N ALA A 180 0.93 -7.25 12.01
CA ALA A 180 0.75 -7.54 13.44
C ALA A 180 -0.20 -6.54 14.10
N ILE A 181 -0.04 -5.23 13.84
CA ILE A 181 -0.93 -4.18 14.33
C ILE A 181 -2.38 -4.45 13.90
N LYS A 182 -2.60 -4.76 12.62
CA LYS A 182 -3.93 -5.13 12.12
C LYS A 182 -4.52 -6.32 12.85
N LYS A 183 -3.75 -7.41 12.94
CA LYS A 183 -4.21 -8.68 13.51
C LYS A 183 -4.49 -8.59 15.02
N GLU A 184 -3.61 -7.96 15.78
CA GLU A 184 -3.69 -7.93 17.24
C GLU A 184 -4.67 -6.88 17.76
N LYS A 185 -4.79 -5.76 17.06
CA LYS A 185 -5.60 -4.62 17.51
C LYS A 185 -6.87 -4.40 16.70
N GLY A 186 -7.09 -5.16 15.60
CA GLY A 186 -8.21 -4.92 14.69
C GLY A 186 -8.20 -3.51 14.07
N MET A 187 -7.02 -2.88 13.98
CA MET A 187 -6.86 -1.49 13.62
C MET A 187 -7.16 -1.24 12.14
N THR A 188 -7.84 -0.14 11.87
CA THR A 188 -8.00 0.38 10.50
C THR A 188 -6.71 1.06 10.07
N ILE A 189 -6.20 0.74 8.89
CA ILE A 189 -4.94 1.31 8.38
C ILE A 189 -5.18 1.88 6.98
N VAL A 190 -4.70 3.11 6.75
CA VAL A 190 -4.65 3.71 5.41
C VAL A 190 -3.20 3.96 5.07
N LEU A 191 -2.72 3.40 3.98
CA LEU A 191 -1.36 3.61 3.53
C LEU A 191 -1.29 4.18 2.11
N THR A 192 -0.28 4.99 1.86
CA THR A 192 0.09 5.38 0.50
C THR A 192 1.34 4.63 0.08
N THR A 193 1.42 4.29 -1.17
CA THR A 193 2.63 3.70 -1.74
C THR A 193 2.69 3.89 -3.25
N HIS A 194 3.89 3.82 -3.81
CA HIS A 194 4.12 3.64 -5.24
C HIS A 194 4.68 2.24 -5.54
N TYR A 195 4.90 1.41 -4.52
CA TYR A 195 5.35 0.02 -4.64
C TYR A 195 4.16 -0.93 -4.77
N MET A 196 4.06 -1.63 -5.92
CA MET A 196 2.97 -2.58 -6.19
C MET A 196 2.99 -3.77 -5.25
N ASP A 197 4.19 -4.29 -4.97
CA ASP A 197 4.40 -5.42 -4.05
C ASP A 197 3.94 -5.10 -2.62
N GLU A 198 4.17 -3.86 -2.15
CA GLU A 198 3.66 -3.40 -0.85
C GLU A 198 2.14 -3.35 -0.82
N ALA A 199 1.52 -2.75 -1.84
CA ALA A 199 0.07 -2.68 -1.94
C ALA A 199 -0.57 -4.07 -2.01
N GLU A 200 0.03 -4.98 -2.79
CA GLU A 200 -0.46 -6.35 -2.96
C GLU A 200 -0.33 -7.19 -1.67
N GLN A 201 0.77 -6.99 -0.93
CA GLN A 201 1.06 -7.76 0.28
C GLN A 201 0.25 -7.30 1.49
N LEU A 202 -0.02 -6.00 1.61
CA LEU A 202 -0.60 -5.42 2.81
C LEU A 202 -2.09 -5.12 2.70
N CYS A 203 -2.56 -4.66 1.52
CA CYS A 203 -3.87 -4.03 1.42
C CYS A 203 -4.99 -5.05 1.17
N ASP A 204 -6.08 -4.91 1.89
CA ASP A 204 -7.34 -5.62 1.59
C ASP A 204 -8.01 -5.04 0.34
N ARG A 205 -7.98 -3.70 0.21
CA ARG A 205 -8.44 -2.97 -0.97
C ARG A 205 -7.45 -1.88 -1.35
N ILE A 206 -7.34 -1.63 -2.64
CA ILE A 206 -6.42 -0.70 -3.25
C ILE A 206 -7.19 0.24 -4.16
N ALA A 207 -7.00 1.55 -3.98
CA ALA A 207 -7.40 2.56 -4.95
C ALA A 207 -6.17 2.99 -5.75
N ILE A 208 -6.22 2.79 -7.06
CA ILE A 208 -5.17 3.27 -7.98
C ILE A 208 -5.47 4.73 -8.30
N MET A 209 -4.52 5.60 -7.96
CA MET A 209 -4.62 7.05 -8.21
C MET A 209 -3.70 7.49 -9.33
N ASP A 210 -4.23 8.32 -10.22
CA ASP A 210 -3.44 9.06 -11.22
C ASP A 210 -4.06 10.44 -11.47
N HIS A 211 -3.21 11.48 -11.61
CA HIS A 211 -3.63 12.88 -11.86
C HIS A 211 -4.77 13.36 -10.93
N GLY A 212 -4.68 13.02 -9.65
CA GLY A 212 -5.65 13.44 -8.64
C GLY A 212 -6.98 12.69 -8.68
N LYS A 213 -7.11 11.63 -9.44
CA LYS A 213 -8.32 10.81 -9.57
C LYS A 213 -8.07 9.37 -9.14
N ILE A 214 -9.09 8.70 -8.63
CA ILE A 214 -9.11 7.23 -8.51
C ILE A 214 -9.55 6.69 -9.86
N ILE A 215 -8.67 5.89 -10.50
CA ILE A 215 -8.90 5.30 -11.82
C ILE A 215 -9.38 3.85 -11.76
N ALA A 216 -9.10 3.15 -10.66
CA ALA A 216 -9.63 1.83 -10.34
C ALA A 216 -9.57 1.60 -8.84
N GLU A 217 -10.48 0.76 -8.32
CA GLU A 217 -10.54 0.38 -6.91
C GLU A 217 -11.03 -1.07 -6.77
N GLY A 218 -10.41 -1.84 -5.89
CA GLY A 218 -10.78 -3.22 -5.61
C GLY A 218 -9.73 -3.97 -4.80
N THR A 219 -9.92 -5.27 -4.60
CA THR A 219 -8.85 -6.15 -4.10
C THR A 219 -7.76 -6.30 -5.16
N ALA A 220 -6.56 -6.74 -4.77
CA ALA A 220 -5.47 -6.98 -5.73
C ALA A 220 -5.92 -7.93 -6.86
N ASP A 221 -6.65 -9.00 -6.53
CA ASP A 221 -7.14 -9.96 -7.54
C ASP A 221 -8.21 -9.35 -8.46
N GLN A 222 -9.13 -8.54 -7.93
CA GLN A 222 -10.11 -7.81 -8.75
C GLN A 222 -9.44 -6.86 -9.73
N LEU A 223 -8.43 -6.10 -9.27
CA LEU A 223 -7.68 -5.19 -10.12
C LEU A 223 -6.90 -5.93 -11.20
N LYS A 224 -6.22 -7.03 -10.85
CA LYS A 224 -5.48 -7.86 -11.82
C LYS A 224 -6.39 -8.45 -12.90
N SER A 225 -7.63 -8.79 -12.56
CA SER A 225 -8.59 -9.31 -13.54
C SER A 225 -8.98 -8.30 -14.61
N LEU A 226 -8.75 -6.98 -14.43
CA LEU A 226 -8.98 -5.96 -15.43
C LEU A 226 -8.05 -6.06 -16.65
N VAL A 227 -6.87 -6.65 -16.48
CA VAL A 227 -5.85 -6.76 -17.54
C VAL A 227 -6.04 -8.02 -18.39
N GLY A 228 -6.68 -9.04 -17.82
CA GLY A 228 -6.92 -10.30 -18.51
C GLY A 228 -6.70 -11.50 -17.60
N ASN A 229 -6.70 -12.66 -18.25
CA ASN A 229 -6.62 -13.95 -17.59
C ASN A 229 -5.20 -14.30 -17.19
N GLU A 230 -5.08 -15.22 -16.22
CA GLU A 230 -3.81 -15.89 -15.93
C GLU A 230 -3.43 -16.79 -17.11
N VAL A 231 -2.13 -16.91 -17.38
CA VAL A 231 -1.63 -17.66 -18.54
C VAL A 231 -0.77 -18.81 -18.04
N ILE A 232 -1.08 -20.02 -18.51
CA ILE A 232 -0.27 -21.22 -18.27
C ILE A 232 0.49 -21.55 -19.57
N TYR A 233 1.80 -21.69 -19.47
CA TYR A 233 2.66 -22.17 -20.54
C TYR A 233 3.00 -23.64 -20.29
N LEU A 234 2.63 -24.51 -21.24
CA LEU A 234 2.95 -25.94 -21.23
C LEU A 234 4.00 -26.21 -22.28
N LYS A 235 5.21 -26.56 -21.87
CA LYS A 235 6.23 -27.06 -22.77
C LYS A 235 6.14 -28.59 -22.85
N LEU A 236 5.96 -29.09 -24.05
CA LEU A 236 5.69 -30.50 -24.32
C LEU A 236 6.91 -31.22 -24.89
N ASP A 237 6.95 -32.55 -24.73
CA ASP A 237 7.88 -33.42 -25.47
C ASP A 237 7.33 -33.66 -26.89
N GLY A 238 7.72 -32.77 -27.82
CA GLY A 238 7.26 -32.83 -29.22
C GLY A 238 6.28 -31.70 -29.57
N VAL A 239 5.88 -31.67 -30.85
CA VAL A 239 4.97 -30.64 -31.37
C VAL A 239 3.53 -30.95 -30.94
N PRO A 240 2.80 -29.99 -30.30
CA PRO A 240 1.41 -30.22 -29.95
C PRO A 240 0.54 -30.38 -31.21
N PRO A 241 -0.26 -31.44 -31.29
CA PRO A 241 -1.04 -31.72 -32.51
C PRO A 241 -2.19 -30.75 -32.69
N LYS A 242 -2.75 -30.19 -31.58
CA LYS A 242 -3.84 -29.20 -31.53
C LYS A 242 -3.83 -28.49 -30.20
N CYS A 243 -4.50 -27.33 -30.16
CA CYS A 243 -4.81 -26.63 -28.90
C CYS A 243 -5.75 -27.49 -28.03
N LEU A 244 -5.47 -27.46 -26.71
CA LEU A 244 -6.34 -28.06 -25.71
C LEU A 244 -7.63 -27.23 -25.57
N GLN A 245 -8.77 -27.92 -25.47
CA GLN A 245 -10.08 -27.30 -25.26
C GLN A 245 -10.74 -27.90 -24.02
N ALA A 246 -11.21 -27.05 -23.14
CA ALA A 246 -11.99 -27.40 -21.96
C ALA A 246 -12.73 -26.13 -21.45
N ASP A 247 -13.80 -26.29 -20.66
CA ASP A 247 -14.62 -25.19 -20.15
C ASP A 247 -13.84 -24.18 -19.28
N PHE A 248 -12.73 -24.59 -18.68
CA PHE A 248 -11.88 -23.72 -17.86
C PHE A 248 -10.77 -23.02 -18.67
N ILE A 249 -10.61 -23.31 -19.97
CA ILE A 249 -9.64 -22.70 -20.88
C ILE A 249 -10.38 -21.70 -21.74
N GLU A 250 -10.09 -20.42 -21.55
CA GLU A 250 -10.74 -19.35 -22.34
C GLU A 250 -10.09 -19.16 -23.72
N ASN A 251 -8.77 -19.36 -23.79
CA ASN A 251 -8.03 -19.31 -25.03
C ASN A 251 -6.85 -20.25 -24.98
N CYS A 252 -6.49 -20.82 -26.12
CA CYS A 252 -5.31 -21.66 -26.29
C CYS A 252 -4.62 -21.31 -27.60
N ARG A 253 -3.30 -21.15 -27.57
CA ARG A 253 -2.48 -20.95 -28.75
C ARG A 253 -1.14 -21.65 -28.65
N VAL A 254 -0.60 -22.04 -29.79
CA VAL A 254 0.77 -22.53 -29.91
C VAL A 254 1.69 -21.32 -30.07
N VAL A 255 2.60 -21.10 -29.13
CA VAL A 255 3.50 -19.93 -29.14
C VAL A 255 4.91 -20.25 -29.59
N ALA A 256 5.29 -21.55 -29.54
CA ALA A 256 6.56 -22.07 -30.07
C ALA A 256 6.36 -23.55 -30.43
N ASP A 257 7.33 -24.15 -31.13
CA ASP A 257 7.22 -25.50 -31.68
C ASP A 257 6.77 -26.61 -30.71
N SER A 258 6.96 -26.39 -29.40
CA SER A 258 6.57 -27.36 -28.36
C SER A 258 5.87 -26.71 -27.17
N THR A 259 5.38 -25.49 -27.30
CA THR A 259 4.80 -24.73 -26.19
C THR A 259 3.36 -24.30 -26.47
N LEU A 260 2.43 -24.73 -25.60
CA LEU A 260 1.04 -24.23 -25.57
C LEU A 260 0.95 -23.11 -24.55
N GLU A 261 0.24 -22.07 -24.93
CA GLU A 261 -0.21 -20.99 -24.04
C GLU A 261 -1.71 -21.14 -23.80
N LEU A 262 -2.10 -21.30 -22.54
CA LEU A 262 -3.49 -21.46 -22.11
C LEU A 262 -3.89 -20.27 -21.25
N SER A 263 -4.90 -19.51 -21.67
CA SER A 263 -5.52 -18.47 -20.87
C SER A 263 -6.60 -19.06 -19.98
N VAL A 264 -6.49 -18.86 -18.66
CA VAL A 264 -7.39 -19.40 -17.65
C VAL A 264 -7.73 -18.33 -16.61
N ARG A 265 -8.89 -18.42 -15.97
CA ARG A 265 -9.29 -17.46 -14.91
C ARG A 265 -8.45 -17.59 -13.65
N ASN A 266 -8.05 -18.83 -13.29
CA ASN A 266 -7.26 -19.12 -12.11
C ASN A 266 -6.32 -20.28 -12.42
N ALA A 267 -5.04 -19.98 -12.59
CA ALA A 267 -4.04 -20.98 -12.98
C ALA A 267 -3.87 -22.05 -11.89
N SER A 268 -3.89 -21.69 -10.61
CA SER A 268 -3.73 -22.65 -9.52
C SER A 268 -4.85 -23.69 -9.48
N ALA A 269 -6.09 -23.28 -9.73
CA ALA A 269 -7.24 -24.18 -9.79
C ALA A 269 -7.29 -24.97 -11.13
N ALA A 270 -6.76 -24.39 -12.21
CA ALA A 270 -6.72 -25.00 -13.52
C ALA A 270 -5.59 -26.03 -13.68
N LEU A 271 -4.44 -25.83 -13.03
CA LEU A 271 -3.27 -26.68 -13.20
C LEU A 271 -3.54 -28.20 -13.05
N PRO A 272 -4.21 -28.70 -11.99
CA PRO A 272 -4.52 -30.13 -11.88
C PRO A 272 -5.31 -30.64 -13.09
N LYS A 273 -6.33 -29.89 -13.51
CA LYS A 273 -7.19 -30.23 -14.66
C LYS A 273 -6.44 -30.18 -15.99
N VAL A 274 -5.47 -29.28 -16.11
CA VAL A 274 -4.58 -29.20 -17.27
C VAL A 274 -3.69 -30.42 -17.38
N PHE A 275 -3.17 -30.95 -16.26
CA PHE A 275 -2.41 -32.18 -16.27
C PHE A 275 -3.25 -33.39 -16.72
N GLU A 276 -4.46 -33.54 -16.13
CA GLU A 276 -5.40 -34.61 -16.51
C GLU A 276 -5.77 -34.53 -18.01
N LEU A 277 -6.04 -33.30 -18.49
CA LEU A 277 -6.39 -33.06 -19.89
C LEU A 277 -5.23 -33.35 -20.84
N ALA A 278 -4.00 -33.01 -20.47
CA ALA A 278 -2.81 -33.31 -21.26
C ALA A 278 -2.57 -34.80 -21.33
N GLU A 279 -2.69 -35.53 -20.22
CA GLU A 279 -2.55 -36.99 -20.17
C GLU A 279 -3.61 -37.69 -21.04
N ALA A 280 -4.89 -37.27 -20.94
CA ALA A 280 -5.99 -37.79 -21.76
C ALA A 280 -5.77 -37.58 -23.27
N ASN A 281 -5.03 -36.53 -23.66
CA ASN A 281 -4.65 -36.24 -25.05
C ASN A 281 -3.28 -36.84 -25.44
N GLY A 282 -2.67 -37.67 -24.59
CA GLY A 282 -1.38 -38.32 -24.85
C GLY A 282 -0.19 -37.36 -24.90
N LEU A 283 -0.33 -36.13 -24.32
CA LEU A 283 0.71 -35.12 -24.31
C LEU A 283 1.62 -35.32 -23.10
N LYS A 284 2.94 -35.42 -23.33
CA LYS A 284 3.92 -35.43 -22.26
C LYS A 284 4.39 -34.03 -21.94
N ILE A 285 4.09 -33.57 -20.73
CA ILE A 285 4.49 -32.26 -20.24
C ILE A 285 5.94 -32.35 -19.76
N ARG A 286 6.81 -31.48 -20.29
CA ARG A 286 8.20 -31.33 -19.89
C ARG A 286 8.38 -30.28 -18.83
N GLU A 287 7.66 -29.16 -18.98
CA GLU A 287 7.78 -27.99 -18.10
C GLU A 287 6.44 -27.25 -18.07
N VAL A 288 6.08 -26.75 -16.89
CA VAL A 288 4.91 -25.86 -16.72
C VAL A 288 5.36 -24.60 -16.05
N THR A 289 5.05 -23.47 -16.66
CA THR A 289 5.16 -22.15 -16.07
C THR A 289 3.82 -21.45 -16.14
N TYR A 290 3.52 -20.62 -15.16
CA TYR A 290 2.32 -19.77 -15.25
C TYR A 290 2.67 -18.32 -14.91
N ARG A 291 1.94 -17.42 -15.55
CA ARG A 291 2.06 -15.98 -15.35
C ARG A 291 0.73 -15.44 -14.88
N ARG A 292 0.78 -14.66 -13.80
CA ARG A 292 -0.35 -13.87 -13.32
C ARG A 292 -0.14 -12.42 -13.71
N PRO A 293 -1.19 -11.70 -14.08
CA PRO A 293 -1.12 -10.25 -14.20
C PRO A 293 -0.62 -9.62 -12.89
N THR A 294 0.16 -8.57 -13.00
CA THR A 294 0.68 -7.81 -11.87
C THR A 294 -0.06 -6.47 -11.75
N LEU A 295 -0.03 -5.85 -10.58
CA LEU A 295 -0.58 -4.49 -10.43
C LEU A 295 0.14 -3.47 -11.32
N ASN A 296 1.40 -3.71 -11.70
CA ASN A 296 2.10 -2.88 -12.66
C ASN A 296 1.45 -2.94 -14.06
N GLU A 297 1.09 -4.14 -14.51
CA GLU A 297 0.36 -4.31 -15.77
C GLU A 297 -1.03 -3.66 -15.72
N VAL A 298 -1.71 -3.73 -14.58
CA VAL A 298 -2.98 -3.01 -14.35
C VAL A 298 -2.77 -1.51 -14.53
N PHE A 299 -1.74 -0.95 -13.89
CA PHE A 299 -1.46 0.48 -14.00
C PHE A 299 -1.12 0.89 -15.44
N ILE A 300 -0.27 0.13 -16.15
CA ILE A 300 0.06 0.36 -17.55
C ILE A 300 -1.19 0.30 -18.43
N HIS A 301 -2.05 -0.71 -18.21
CA HIS A 301 -3.29 -0.89 -18.95
C HIS A 301 -4.24 0.30 -18.81
N LEU A 302 -4.38 0.83 -17.57
CA LEU A 302 -5.29 1.92 -17.27
C LEU A 302 -4.75 3.30 -17.69
N THR A 303 -3.41 3.50 -17.69
CA THR A 303 -2.80 4.81 -17.92
C THR A 303 -2.01 4.91 -19.22
N GLY A 304 -1.70 3.79 -19.86
CA GLY A 304 -0.84 3.72 -21.06
C GLY A 304 0.64 3.97 -20.79
N ARG A 305 1.08 4.05 -19.53
CA ARG A 305 2.47 4.33 -19.13
C ARG A 305 2.88 3.52 -17.91
N GLU A 306 4.18 3.24 -17.77
CA GLU A 306 4.75 2.61 -16.58
C GLU A 306 4.74 3.58 -15.39
N LEU A 307 4.64 3.02 -14.17
CA LEU A 307 4.93 3.73 -12.93
C LEU A 307 6.46 3.96 -12.85
N ARG A 308 6.94 5.04 -13.50
CA ARG A 308 8.34 5.43 -13.36
C ARG A 308 8.50 6.31 -12.13
N ASP A 309 9.59 6.08 -11.39
CA ASP A 309 10.08 7.04 -10.41
C ASP A 309 10.44 8.32 -11.17
N SER A 310 9.70 9.40 -10.94
CA SER A 310 9.87 10.70 -11.58
C SER A 310 11.13 11.45 -11.09
N LEU A 311 12.23 10.74 -10.85
CA LEU A 311 13.51 11.36 -10.51
C LEU A 311 14.22 12.02 -11.71
N GLU A 312 13.75 11.80 -12.96
CA GLU A 312 14.41 12.34 -14.15
C GLU A 312 13.81 13.63 -14.73
N GLU A 313 12.63 14.09 -14.32
CA GLU A 313 12.04 15.32 -14.89
C GLU A 313 12.32 16.62 -14.11
N GLY A 314 13.06 16.58 -13.01
CA GLY A 314 13.30 17.72 -12.10
C GLY A 314 14.59 18.53 -12.34
N PHE A 315 15.51 18.13 -13.19
CA PHE A 315 16.79 18.84 -13.37
C PHE A 315 17.03 19.28 -14.82
N ARG A 316 16.33 20.33 -15.27
CA ARG A 316 16.83 21.18 -16.34
C ARG A 316 17.69 22.28 -15.73
N PRO A 317 19.02 22.28 -15.92
CA PRO A 317 19.84 23.40 -15.48
C PRO A 317 19.41 24.65 -16.23
N ALA A 318 19.03 25.69 -15.48
CA ALA A 318 18.80 27.01 -16.06
C ALA A 318 20.11 27.48 -16.74
N HIS A 319 20.12 27.53 -18.05
CA HIS A 319 21.18 28.20 -18.80
C HIS A 319 21.21 29.68 -18.38
N ARG A 320 22.17 30.05 -17.54
CA ARG A 320 22.59 31.43 -17.36
C ARG A 320 23.11 31.91 -18.70
N ARG A 321 22.37 32.80 -19.35
CA ARG A 321 22.96 33.69 -20.37
C ARG A 321 23.73 34.79 -19.65
N TRP A 322 24.96 34.93 -20.00
CA TRP A 322 25.83 36.07 -19.70
C TRP A 322 25.36 37.30 -20.50
#